data_fb9d57cb446753f21e741b956a0f3308
#
_entry.id   fb9d57cb446753f21e741b956a0f3308
#
_cell.length_a   1.000
_cell.length_b   1.000
_cell.length_c   1.000
_cell.angle_alpha   90.00
_cell.angle_beta   90.00
_cell.angle_gamma   90.00
#
_symmetry.space_group_name_H-M   'P 1'
#
loop_
_entity.id
_entity.type
_entity.pdbx_description
1 polymer ?
#
loop_
_entity_poly.entity_id
_entity_poly.type
_entity_poly.pdbx_seq_one_letter_code
_entity_poly.pdbx_strand_id
1 'polypeptide(L)'
;MNTISDNINQRISARIRLERESRGWSLTELAERAGVSRAMIHKIERAESSPTATLLARICGAFAISMSTLIARAEMQEGKLLRFVSQPVWRDPQTHYLRRHVSPRSDLPIDLVQIELPPGSDIPMPASSYALARQLIWLQEGSLVFLEGETRHEMQPGDCLELGPPNDCRFINETLAPCRYLVVRLNHAAT
;
A
#
# COMPACT_ATOMS: atom_id res chain seq x y z
N MET A 1 -16.71 18.35 -24.62
CA MET A 1 -15.44 17.63 -24.43
C MET A 1 -15.14 17.56 -22.96
N ASN A 2 -15.42 16.44 -22.31
CA ASN A 2 -15.36 16.31 -20.83
C ASN A 2 -14.36 15.20 -20.47
N THR A 3 -13.10 15.41 -20.82
CA THR A 3 -12.01 14.41 -20.71
C THR A 3 -11.68 13.99 -19.26
N ILE A 4 -11.97 14.80 -18.24
CA ILE A 4 -11.69 14.49 -16.84
C ILE A 4 -12.80 13.62 -16.24
N SER A 5 -14.07 13.92 -16.53
CA SER A 5 -15.22 13.15 -16.03
C SER A 5 -15.29 11.76 -16.63
N ASP A 6 -14.94 11.61 -17.92
CA ASP A 6 -14.90 10.30 -18.58
C ASP A 6 -13.79 9.40 -18.00
N ASN A 7 -12.67 9.99 -17.62
CA ASN A 7 -11.55 9.24 -17.04
C ASN A 7 -11.89 8.67 -15.64
N ILE A 8 -12.54 9.46 -14.74
CA ILE A 8 -12.90 8.96 -13.41
C ILE A 8 -13.99 7.89 -13.48
N ASN A 9 -14.98 8.02 -14.38
CA ASN A 9 -16.01 7.02 -14.57
C ASN A 9 -15.43 5.69 -15.06
N GLN A 10 -14.50 5.72 -16.00
CA GLN A 10 -13.80 4.52 -16.47
C GLN A 10 -13.04 3.83 -15.34
N ARG A 11 -12.36 4.61 -14.49
CA ARG A 11 -11.62 4.09 -13.33
C ARG A 11 -12.54 3.47 -12.28
N ILE A 12 -13.67 4.11 -11.98
CA ILE A 12 -14.69 3.56 -11.06
C ILE A 12 -15.23 2.24 -11.63
N SER A 13 -15.53 2.18 -12.91
CA SER A 13 -16.02 0.99 -13.59
C SER A 13 -15.02 -0.17 -13.52
N ALA A 14 -13.76 0.09 -13.83
CA ALA A 14 -12.67 -0.88 -13.72
C ALA A 14 -12.50 -1.34 -12.25
N ARG A 15 -12.61 -0.41 -11.29
CA ARG A 15 -12.48 -0.73 -9.87
C ARG A 15 -13.63 -1.62 -9.37
N ILE A 16 -14.87 -1.35 -9.75
CA ILE A 16 -16.03 -2.20 -9.43
C ILE A 16 -15.80 -3.63 -9.94
N ARG A 17 -15.33 -3.77 -11.16
CA ARG A 17 -15.00 -5.08 -11.73
C ARG A 17 -13.92 -5.80 -10.92
N LEU A 18 -12.84 -5.13 -10.56
CA LEU A 18 -11.76 -5.69 -9.74
C LEU A 18 -12.24 -6.12 -8.35
N GLU A 19 -13.06 -5.29 -7.68
CA GLU A 19 -13.63 -5.63 -6.37
C GLU A 19 -14.52 -6.88 -6.45
N ARG A 20 -15.25 -7.06 -7.53
CA ARG A 20 -16.05 -8.26 -7.77
C ARG A 20 -15.16 -9.50 -8.03
N GLU A 21 -14.20 -9.36 -8.95
CA GLU A 21 -13.31 -10.46 -9.34
C GLU A 21 -12.41 -10.93 -8.17
N SER A 22 -11.91 -10.00 -7.36
CA SER A 22 -11.10 -10.32 -6.19
C SER A 22 -11.84 -11.14 -5.12
N ARG A 23 -13.19 -11.04 -5.09
CA ARG A 23 -14.06 -11.84 -4.23
C ARG A 23 -14.52 -13.14 -4.88
N GLY A 24 -14.11 -13.41 -6.11
CA GLY A 24 -14.55 -14.56 -6.90
C GLY A 24 -16.02 -14.50 -7.33
N TRP A 25 -16.66 -13.32 -7.29
CA TRP A 25 -18.08 -13.20 -7.60
C TRP A 25 -18.35 -13.11 -9.10
N SER A 26 -19.42 -13.78 -9.53
CA SER A 26 -20.01 -13.58 -10.84
C SER A 26 -20.78 -12.25 -10.91
N LEU A 27 -21.10 -11.80 -12.13
CA LEU A 27 -21.98 -10.64 -12.33
C LEU A 27 -23.36 -10.83 -11.66
N THR A 28 -23.86 -12.06 -11.63
CA THR A 28 -25.16 -12.39 -11.02
C THR A 28 -25.08 -12.26 -9.50
N GLU A 29 -24.05 -12.77 -8.87
CA GLU A 29 -23.86 -12.67 -7.42
C GLU A 29 -23.70 -11.21 -6.95
N LEU A 30 -22.94 -10.37 -7.69
CA LEU A 30 -22.88 -8.95 -7.36
C LEU A 30 -24.23 -8.27 -7.53
N ALA A 31 -24.96 -8.58 -8.60
CA ALA A 31 -26.29 -8.04 -8.89
C ALA A 31 -27.28 -8.33 -7.75
N GLU A 32 -27.33 -9.58 -7.28
CA GLU A 32 -28.17 -10.03 -6.16
C GLU A 32 -27.80 -9.30 -4.87
N ARG A 33 -26.52 -9.26 -4.51
CA ARG A 33 -26.02 -8.61 -3.28
C ARG A 33 -26.28 -7.09 -3.27
N ALA A 34 -26.12 -6.44 -4.43
CA ALA A 34 -26.35 -5.02 -4.56
C ALA A 34 -27.83 -4.62 -4.78
N GLY A 35 -28.72 -5.58 -5.03
CA GLY A 35 -30.10 -5.33 -5.40
C GLY A 35 -30.22 -4.57 -6.74
N VAL A 36 -29.37 -4.90 -7.72
CA VAL A 36 -29.25 -4.25 -9.02
C VAL A 36 -29.36 -5.30 -10.11
N SER A 37 -29.90 -4.95 -11.28
CA SER A 37 -29.95 -5.91 -12.38
C SER A 37 -28.56 -6.30 -12.88
N ARG A 38 -28.38 -7.58 -13.25
CA ARG A 38 -27.13 -8.08 -13.86
C ARG A 38 -26.72 -7.27 -15.09
N ALA A 39 -27.68 -6.89 -15.92
CA ALA A 39 -27.42 -6.08 -17.10
C ALA A 39 -26.87 -4.70 -16.77
N MET A 40 -27.32 -4.08 -15.67
CA MET A 40 -26.82 -2.80 -15.21
C MET A 40 -25.38 -2.93 -14.67
N ILE A 41 -25.09 -3.95 -13.84
CA ILE A 41 -23.71 -4.21 -13.39
C ILE A 41 -22.77 -4.38 -14.59
N HIS A 42 -23.16 -5.17 -15.58
CA HIS A 42 -22.37 -5.39 -16.77
C HIS A 42 -22.08 -4.10 -17.56
N LYS A 43 -23.10 -3.22 -17.75
CA LYS A 43 -22.91 -1.92 -18.40
C LYS A 43 -21.97 -1.01 -17.62
N ILE A 44 -22.09 -1.01 -16.28
CA ILE A 44 -21.21 -0.21 -15.41
C ILE A 44 -19.77 -0.69 -15.54
N GLU A 45 -19.52 -1.99 -15.41
CA GLU A 45 -18.16 -2.55 -15.47
C GLU A 45 -17.48 -2.32 -16.83
N ARG A 46 -18.26 -2.15 -17.89
CA ARG A 46 -17.76 -1.80 -19.24
C ARG A 46 -17.66 -0.29 -19.49
N ALA A 47 -17.97 0.52 -18.48
CA ALA A 47 -18.06 1.99 -18.61
C ALA A 47 -19.07 2.46 -19.70
N GLU A 48 -20.05 1.62 -20.04
CA GLU A 48 -21.14 1.96 -20.97
C GLU A 48 -22.23 2.79 -20.29
N SER A 49 -22.21 2.86 -18.95
CA SER A 49 -23.12 3.66 -18.13
C SER A 49 -22.43 4.13 -16.87
N SER A 50 -22.55 5.43 -16.57
CA SER A 50 -22.08 5.97 -15.30
C SER A 50 -23.10 5.67 -14.18
N PRO A 51 -22.68 5.06 -13.05
CA PRO A 51 -23.60 4.79 -11.96
C PRO A 51 -24.05 6.09 -11.27
N THR A 52 -25.33 6.16 -10.92
CA THR A 52 -25.82 7.21 -10.02
C THR A 52 -25.25 7.02 -8.61
N ALA A 53 -25.25 8.07 -7.77
CA ALA A 53 -24.79 7.96 -6.38
C ALA A 53 -25.53 6.86 -5.59
N THR A 54 -26.85 6.73 -5.78
CA THR A 54 -27.65 5.67 -5.16
C THR A 54 -27.23 4.27 -5.60
N LEU A 55 -26.95 4.11 -6.90
CA LEU A 55 -26.52 2.84 -7.46
C LEU A 55 -25.12 2.47 -6.99
N LEU A 56 -24.22 3.45 -6.95
CA LEU A 56 -22.87 3.28 -6.43
C LEU A 56 -22.89 2.92 -4.94
N ALA A 57 -23.74 3.55 -4.14
CA ALA A 57 -23.90 3.21 -2.71
C ALA A 57 -24.35 1.76 -2.50
N ARG A 58 -25.29 1.24 -3.31
CA ARG A 58 -25.71 -0.16 -3.26
C ARG A 58 -24.58 -1.13 -3.60
N ILE A 59 -23.82 -0.85 -4.64
CA ILE A 59 -22.65 -1.65 -5.03
C ILE A 59 -21.59 -1.63 -3.93
N CYS A 60 -21.29 -0.47 -3.36
CA CYS A 60 -20.37 -0.33 -2.23
C CYS A 60 -20.85 -1.10 -0.99
N GLY A 61 -22.16 -1.07 -0.72
CA GLY A 61 -22.77 -1.85 0.36
C GLY A 61 -22.57 -3.36 0.17
N ALA A 62 -22.72 -3.85 -1.07
CA ALA A 62 -22.43 -5.25 -1.39
C ALA A 62 -20.96 -5.63 -1.14
N PHE A 63 -20.03 -4.73 -1.40
CA PHE A 63 -18.61 -4.92 -1.14
C PHE A 63 -18.18 -4.69 0.30
N ALA A 64 -19.06 -4.21 1.17
CA ALA A 64 -18.77 -3.77 2.54
C ALA A 64 -17.68 -2.68 2.62
N ILE A 65 -17.67 -1.74 1.66
CA ILE A 65 -16.77 -0.57 1.64
C ILE A 65 -17.56 0.73 1.53
N SER A 66 -16.96 1.84 1.93
CA SER A 66 -17.57 3.15 1.71
C SER A 66 -17.42 3.61 0.26
N MET A 67 -18.29 4.52 -0.19
CA MET A 67 -18.19 5.16 -1.50
C MET A 67 -16.87 5.92 -1.65
N SER A 68 -16.43 6.61 -0.58
CA SER A 68 -15.14 7.29 -0.55
C SER A 68 -13.96 6.32 -0.72
N THR A 69 -14.04 5.13 -0.11
CA THR A 69 -13.04 4.08 -0.29
C THR A 69 -12.99 3.59 -1.74
N LEU A 70 -14.14 3.35 -2.36
CA LEU A 70 -14.19 2.91 -3.76
C LEU A 70 -13.60 3.97 -4.70
N ILE A 71 -13.97 5.24 -4.52
CA ILE A 71 -13.47 6.35 -5.33
C ILE A 71 -11.96 6.52 -5.12
N ALA A 72 -11.49 6.53 -3.88
CA ALA A 72 -10.06 6.62 -3.58
C ALA A 72 -9.26 5.48 -4.23
N ARG A 73 -9.80 4.24 -4.22
CA ARG A 73 -9.22 3.09 -4.91
C ARG A 73 -9.28 3.22 -6.44
N ALA A 74 -10.31 3.86 -6.99
CA ALA A 74 -10.43 4.12 -8.42
C ALA A 74 -9.50 5.25 -8.90
N GLU A 75 -9.23 6.24 -8.05
CA GLU A 75 -8.28 7.33 -8.32
C GLU A 75 -6.82 6.87 -8.18
N MET A 76 -6.58 5.76 -7.48
CA MET A 76 -5.27 5.13 -7.52
C MET A 76 -4.99 4.71 -8.96
N GLN A 77 -3.97 5.33 -9.57
CA GLN A 77 -3.51 4.88 -10.89
C GLN A 77 -3.03 3.44 -10.75
N GLU A 78 -3.77 2.50 -11.30
CA GLU A 78 -3.35 1.11 -11.47
C GLU A 78 -2.26 1.03 -12.54
N GLY A 79 -1.09 1.52 -12.21
CA GLY A 79 0.11 1.24 -12.95
C GLY A 79 0.83 0.10 -12.26
N LYS A 80 0.88 -1.09 -12.87
CA LYS A 80 1.76 -2.18 -12.40
C LYS A 80 3.22 -1.75 -12.28
N LEU A 81 3.57 -0.60 -12.85
CA LEU A 81 4.91 -0.03 -12.86
C LEU A 81 4.91 1.36 -12.23
N LEU A 82 5.56 1.49 -11.07
CA LEU A 82 5.90 2.76 -10.46
C LEU A 82 7.35 3.10 -10.81
N ARG A 83 7.53 4.03 -11.73
CA ARG A 83 8.85 4.48 -12.16
C ARG A 83 9.60 5.14 -11.00
N PHE A 84 10.91 4.92 -10.91
CA PHE A 84 11.77 5.46 -9.85
C PHE A 84 11.59 6.98 -9.63
N VAL A 85 11.51 7.75 -10.72
CA VAL A 85 11.32 9.21 -10.67
C VAL A 85 9.94 9.64 -10.12
N SER A 86 8.96 8.73 -10.12
CA SER A 86 7.60 8.97 -9.63
C SER A 86 7.35 8.37 -8.24
N GLN A 87 8.33 7.69 -7.66
CA GLN A 87 8.22 7.12 -6.33
C GLN A 87 8.17 8.24 -5.28
N PRO A 88 7.15 8.25 -4.40
CA PRO A 88 7.07 9.24 -3.33
C PRO A 88 8.29 9.14 -2.41
N VAL A 89 8.90 10.28 -2.12
CA VAL A 89 10.05 10.40 -1.22
C VAL A 89 9.72 11.37 -0.11
N TRP A 90 10.02 10.97 1.10
CA TRP A 90 9.99 11.82 2.28
C TRP A 90 11.35 11.81 2.96
N ARG A 91 11.80 12.98 3.40
CA ARG A 91 13.06 13.16 4.15
C ARG A 91 12.72 13.72 5.52
N ASP A 92 13.21 13.07 6.55
CA ASP A 92 13.08 13.56 7.92
C ASP A 92 13.85 14.88 8.10
N PRO A 93 13.20 15.95 8.62
CA PRO A 93 13.84 17.25 8.74
C PRO A 93 14.94 17.33 9.79
N GLN A 94 14.98 16.42 10.76
CA GLN A 94 15.97 16.41 11.85
C GLN A 94 17.12 15.46 11.59
N THR A 95 16.80 14.23 11.25
CA THR A 95 17.79 13.15 11.10
C THR A 95 18.26 12.97 9.65
N HIS A 96 17.54 13.61 8.72
CA HIS A 96 17.78 13.53 7.27
C HIS A 96 17.68 12.13 6.67
N TYR A 97 17.20 11.11 7.42
CA TYR A 97 16.95 9.82 6.79
C TYR A 97 15.90 9.96 5.69
N LEU A 98 16.08 9.20 4.63
CA LEU A 98 15.22 9.25 3.47
C LEU A 98 14.34 7.99 3.42
N ARG A 99 13.05 8.18 3.21
CA ARG A 99 12.06 7.13 3.02
C ARG A 99 11.46 7.25 1.62
N ARG A 100 11.63 6.22 0.81
CA ARG A 100 11.09 6.12 -0.54
C ARG A 100 10.07 5.00 -0.61
N HIS A 101 8.85 5.29 -1.03
CA HIS A 101 7.84 4.28 -1.26
C HIS A 101 8.05 3.65 -2.64
N VAL A 102 8.44 2.37 -2.68
CA VAL A 102 8.91 1.68 -3.90
C VAL A 102 7.78 0.93 -4.59
N SER A 103 6.88 0.31 -3.81
CA SER A 103 5.78 -0.47 -4.38
C SER A 103 4.78 0.42 -5.10
N PRO A 104 4.27 0.01 -6.27
CA PRO A 104 3.10 0.66 -6.85
C PRO A 104 1.91 0.49 -5.91
N ARG A 105 1.01 1.47 -5.89
CA ARG A 105 -0.26 1.32 -5.18
C ARG A 105 -1.07 0.22 -5.85
N SER A 106 -1.34 -0.85 -5.12
CA SER A 106 -2.07 -2.01 -5.60
C SER A 106 -2.91 -2.62 -4.47
N ASP A 107 -3.71 -3.64 -4.79
CA ASP A 107 -4.46 -4.42 -3.80
C ASP A 107 -3.63 -5.51 -3.14
N LEU A 108 -2.35 -5.63 -3.50
CA LEU A 108 -1.46 -6.55 -2.81
C LEU A 108 -1.29 -6.07 -1.36
N PRO A 109 -1.41 -6.96 -0.38
CA PRO A 109 -1.25 -6.63 1.03
C PRO A 109 0.24 -6.43 1.40
N ILE A 110 1.04 -5.92 0.47
CA ILE A 110 2.49 -5.76 0.62
C ILE A 110 2.88 -4.34 0.23
N ASP A 111 3.62 -3.68 1.12
CA ASP A 111 4.29 -2.42 0.85
C ASP A 111 5.80 -2.61 0.87
N LEU A 112 6.49 -2.02 -0.11
CA LEU A 112 7.93 -1.94 -0.18
C LEU A 112 8.38 -0.50 0.06
N VAL A 113 9.22 -0.30 1.05
CA VAL A 113 9.76 1.00 1.41
C VAL A 113 11.27 0.91 1.50
N GLN A 114 11.96 1.69 0.68
CA GLN A 114 13.41 1.82 0.78
C GLN A 114 13.76 2.94 1.77
N ILE A 115 14.69 2.63 2.67
CA ILE A 115 15.23 3.58 3.64
C ILE A 115 16.71 3.81 3.32
N GLU A 116 17.13 5.06 3.41
CA GLU A 116 18.53 5.45 3.42
C GLU A 116 18.82 6.19 4.73
N LEU A 117 19.69 5.63 5.55
CA LEU A 117 20.17 6.23 6.79
C LEU A 117 21.49 6.93 6.53
N PRO A 118 21.60 8.23 6.86
CA PRO A 118 22.88 8.93 6.85
C PRO A 118 23.90 8.30 7.81
N PRO A 119 25.20 8.59 7.63
CA PRO A 119 26.23 8.23 8.58
C PRO A 119 25.91 8.72 10.02
N GLY A 120 26.21 7.92 11.02
CA GLY A 120 25.99 8.26 12.42
C GLY A 120 24.54 8.42 12.85
N SER A 121 23.58 7.94 12.06
CA SER A 121 22.16 8.04 12.37
C SER A 121 21.75 7.07 13.46
N ASP A 122 20.83 7.53 14.31
CA ASP A 122 20.18 6.74 15.35
C ASP A 122 18.70 7.12 15.42
N ILE A 123 17.83 6.28 14.86
CA ILE A 123 16.40 6.56 14.67
C ILE A 123 15.58 5.66 15.59
N PRO A 124 15.06 6.21 16.70
CA PRO A 124 14.13 5.47 17.55
C PRO A 124 12.75 5.36 16.91
N MET A 125 12.13 4.21 17.04
CA MET A 125 10.78 3.93 16.57
C MET A 125 9.98 3.23 17.68
N PRO A 126 8.83 3.77 18.10
CA PRO A 126 8.03 3.17 19.15
C PRO A 126 7.32 1.90 18.66
N ALA A 127 7.03 0.97 19.56
CA ALA A 127 6.31 -0.28 19.28
C ALA A 127 4.99 -0.06 18.51
N SER A 128 4.31 1.05 18.76
CA SER A 128 3.06 1.43 18.05
C SER A 128 3.23 1.57 16.53
N SER A 129 4.45 1.85 16.05
CA SER A 129 4.73 1.96 14.61
C SER A 129 4.67 0.61 13.89
N TYR A 130 4.69 -0.50 14.62
CA TYR A 130 4.74 -1.88 14.09
C TYR A 130 3.50 -2.70 14.46
N ALA A 131 2.62 -2.19 15.30
CA ALA A 131 1.52 -2.93 15.91
C ALA A 131 0.55 -3.60 14.92
N LEU A 132 0.49 -3.10 13.68
CA LEU A 132 -0.53 -3.51 12.70
C LEU A 132 0.05 -4.21 11.46
N ALA A 133 1.35 -4.49 11.40
CA ALA A 133 1.95 -5.10 10.21
C ALA A 133 3.18 -5.94 10.55
N ARG A 134 3.26 -7.14 9.98
CA ARG A 134 4.51 -7.91 9.98
C ARG A 134 5.48 -7.28 8.99
N GLN A 135 6.77 -7.27 9.34
CA GLN A 135 7.80 -6.62 8.55
C GLN A 135 9.06 -7.46 8.42
N LEU A 136 9.71 -7.32 7.27
CA LEU A 136 11.08 -7.78 7.03
C LEU A 136 11.95 -6.56 6.77
N ILE A 137 13.19 -6.62 7.21
CA ILE A 137 14.26 -5.67 6.84
C ILE A 137 15.27 -6.44 6.00
N TRP A 138 15.55 -5.96 4.80
CA TRP A 138 16.57 -6.53 3.92
C TRP A 138 17.64 -5.48 3.64
N LEU A 139 18.85 -5.67 4.20
CA LEU A 139 19.96 -4.76 4.01
C LEU A 139 20.54 -4.90 2.61
N GLN A 140 20.62 -3.79 1.88
CA GLN A 140 21.12 -3.73 0.50
C GLN A 140 22.57 -3.22 0.45
N GLU A 141 22.86 -2.16 1.20
CA GLU A 141 24.17 -1.48 1.16
C GLU A 141 24.52 -0.94 2.55
N GLY A 142 25.82 -0.89 2.87
CA GLY A 142 26.35 -0.35 4.13
C GLY A 142 26.25 -1.34 5.28
N SER A 143 26.10 -0.84 6.51
CA SER A 143 25.91 -1.64 7.72
C SER A 143 24.77 -1.07 8.53
N LEU A 144 23.94 -1.91 9.08
CA LEU A 144 22.81 -1.55 9.93
C LEU A 144 22.89 -2.27 11.26
N VAL A 145 22.81 -1.53 12.34
CA VAL A 145 22.52 -2.07 13.66
C VAL A 145 21.04 -1.83 13.94
N PHE A 146 20.29 -2.92 14.15
CA PHE A 146 18.90 -2.85 14.54
C PHE A 146 18.74 -3.35 15.97
N LEU A 147 18.23 -2.49 16.86
CA LEU A 147 17.88 -2.87 18.22
C LEU A 147 16.39 -3.15 18.28
N GLU A 148 16.00 -4.34 18.78
CA GLU A 148 14.63 -4.73 19.04
C GLU A 148 14.48 -4.97 20.54
N GLY A 149 13.99 -3.98 21.27
CA GLY A 149 14.10 -3.97 22.73
C GLY A 149 15.56 -4.06 23.16
N GLU A 150 15.91 -5.14 23.89
CA GLU A 150 17.28 -5.40 24.33
C GLU A 150 18.12 -6.21 23.33
N THR A 151 17.50 -6.75 22.28
CA THR A 151 18.19 -7.59 21.29
C THR A 151 18.87 -6.74 20.24
N ARG A 152 20.18 -6.95 20.05
CA ARG A 152 20.99 -6.25 19.05
C ARG A 152 21.25 -7.16 17.84
N HIS A 153 20.86 -6.71 16.66
CA HIS A 153 21.13 -7.36 15.36
C HIS A 153 22.11 -6.51 14.58
N GLU A 154 23.26 -7.06 14.23
CA GLU A 154 24.25 -6.43 13.36
C GLU A 154 24.13 -7.04 11.98
N MET A 155 23.74 -6.22 11.00
CA MET A 155 23.40 -6.67 9.65
C MET A 155 24.46 -6.22 8.64
N GLN A 156 24.76 -7.11 7.70
CA GLN A 156 25.61 -6.88 6.54
C GLN A 156 24.79 -6.93 5.24
N PRO A 157 25.28 -6.38 4.12
CA PRO A 157 24.57 -6.43 2.84
C PRO A 157 24.18 -7.86 2.45
N GLY A 158 22.90 -8.05 2.14
CA GLY A 158 22.29 -9.35 1.84
C GLY A 158 21.53 -9.96 3.01
N ASP A 159 21.78 -9.56 4.25
CA ASP A 159 21.04 -10.06 5.41
C ASP A 159 19.58 -9.63 5.39
N CYS A 160 18.70 -10.52 5.83
CA CYS A 160 17.28 -10.29 5.97
C CYS A 160 16.81 -10.69 7.37
N LEU A 161 16.16 -9.74 8.06
CA LEU A 161 15.63 -9.92 9.41
C LEU A 161 14.10 -9.82 9.40
N GLU A 162 13.42 -10.80 9.96
CA GLU A 162 11.99 -10.68 10.31
C GLU A 162 11.87 -10.04 11.70
N LEU A 163 11.07 -8.97 11.80
CA LEU A 163 10.81 -8.32 13.08
C LEU A 163 9.88 -9.20 13.93
N GLY A 164 10.20 -9.27 15.21
CA GLY A 164 9.39 -9.95 16.23
C GLY A 164 8.08 -9.23 16.57
N PRO A 165 7.43 -9.59 17.67
CA PRO A 165 6.28 -8.86 18.19
C PRO A 165 6.63 -7.39 18.40
N PRO A 166 5.64 -6.44 18.27
CA PRO A 166 5.90 -5.02 18.39
C PRO A 166 6.64 -4.65 19.68
N ASN A 167 7.82 -4.04 19.52
CA ASN A 167 8.66 -3.55 20.61
C ASN A 167 9.26 -2.20 20.20
N ASP A 168 9.75 -1.43 21.17
CA ASP A 168 10.52 -0.23 20.85
C ASP A 168 11.82 -0.63 20.16
N CYS A 169 12.08 0.01 19.02
CA CYS A 169 13.20 -0.33 18.15
C CYS A 169 14.07 0.89 17.86
N ARG A 170 15.31 0.64 17.45
CA ARG A 170 16.21 1.68 16.96
C ARG A 170 16.94 1.19 15.72
N PHE A 171 17.00 2.03 14.69
CA PHE A 171 17.77 1.82 13.48
C PHE A 171 19.03 2.69 13.55
N ILE A 172 20.18 2.07 13.58
CA ILE A 172 21.45 2.76 13.85
C ILE A 172 22.43 2.48 12.70
N ASN A 173 23.02 3.54 12.19
CA ASN A 173 24.15 3.48 11.27
C ASN A 173 25.39 4.04 11.99
N GLU A 174 26.21 3.16 12.54
CA GLU A 174 27.42 3.52 13.28
C GLU A 174 28.60 3.85 12.34
N THR A 175 28.42 3.80 11.03
CA THR A 175 29.50 3.97 10.04
C THR A 175 29.60 5.40 9.51
N LEU A 176 30.64 5.65 8.71
CA LEU A 176 30.86 6.94 8.02
C LEU A 176 30.24 6.97 6.60
N ALA A 177 29.60 5.89 6.17
CA ALA A 177 28.91 5.78 4.88
C ALA A 177 27.41 5.63 5.08
N PRO A 178 26.57 6.05 4.12
CA PRO A 178 25.13 5.79 4.19
C PRO A 178 24.83 4.28 4.19
N CYS A 179 23.76 3.89 4.86
CA CYS A 179 23.25 2.53 4.82
C CYS A 179 21.89 2.53 4.12
N ARG A 180 21.62 1.53 3.27
CA ARG A 180 20.38 1.42 2.52
C ARG A 180 19.75 0.04 2.71
N TYR A 181 18.49 0.02 3.11
CA TYR A 181 17.74 -1.21 3.31
C TYR A 181 16.30 -1.08 2.81
N LEU A 182 15.70 -2.23 2.52
CA LEU A 182 14.31 -2.35 2.13
C LEU A 182 13.50 -2.84 3.34
N VAL A 183 12.39 -2.16 3.62
CA VAL A 183 11.35 -2.63 4.54
C VAL A 183 10.23 -3.22 3.70
N VAL A 184 9.95 -4.49 3.90
CA VAL A 184 8.80 -5.20 3.32
C VAL A 184 7.73 -5.30 4.40
N ARG A 185 6.57 -4.69 4.18
CA ARG A 185 5.45 -4.72 5.12
C ARG A 185 4.32 -5.58 4.56
N LEU A 186 3.86 -6.52 5.37
CA LEU A 186 2.63 -7.24 5.12
C LEU A 186 1.50 -6.55 5.89
N ASN A 187 0.63 -5.87 5.16
CA ASN A 187 -0.55 -5.24 5.74
C ASN A 187 -1.62 -6.31 5.92
N HIS A 188 -2.15 -6.46 7.13
CA HIS A 188 -3.32 -7.30 7.31
C HIS A 188 -4.46 -6.72 6.48
N ALA A 189 -5.06 -7.53 5.61
CA ALA A 189 -6.34 -7.17 5.00
C ALA A 189 -7.30 -6.87 6.16
N ALA A 190 -7.92 -5.70 6.14
CA ALA A 190 -9.01 -5.41 7.06
C ALA A 190 -10.07 -6.49 6.83
N THR A 191 -10.18 -7.40 7.80
CA THR A 191 -11.25 -8.42 7.86
C THR A 191 -12.60 -7.74 7.99
#